data_5233e359a030b397d23e7f79c0b3fbab
#
_entry.id   5233e359a030b397d23e7f79c0b3fbab
#
_cell.length_a   1.000
_cell.length_b   1.000
_cell.length_c   1.000
_cell.angle_alpha   90.00
_cell.angle_beta   90.00
_cell.angle_gamma   90.00
#
_symmetry.space_group_name_H-M   'P 1'
#
loop_
_entity.id
_entity.type
_entity.pdbx_description
1 polymer ?
#
loop_
_entity_poly.entity_id
_entity_poly.type
_entity_poly.pdbx_seq_one_letter_code
_entity_poly.pdbx_strand_id
1 'polypeptide(L)'
;MDLNYLIPDYVSEDVRSSILMWENFMNRRVVFSEFGSEIHTKKHCGRVLLFAELISDNMDLDDSSKDALAMASIFHDSRRKADGPDVGHGKRAADYYKEFCESGVGMLPLPFDMRTYFAIAYHDRNDSLGIKQISDYFNNAKERDNAILIYNIFKDSDALDRWRLGLRDGLDLNYLRTEEARRMADFSKDVVIKSTDGTAPKDLAELRRRFKEKYHK
;
A
#
# COMPACT_ATOMS: atom_id res chain seq x y z
N MET A 1 5.98 -13.04 -2.82
CA MET A 1 4.72 -13.46 -2.18
C MET A 1 3.76 -13.75 -3.31
N ASP A 2 2.88 -14.67 -3.15
CA ASP A 2 1.79 -14.88 -4.11
C ASP A 2 0.52 -14.27 -3.52
N LEU A 3 0.01 -13.17 -4.08
CA LEU A 3 -1.20 -12.52 -3.59
C LEU A 3 -2.47 -13.28 -3.95
N ASN A 4 -2.43 -14.18 -4.92
CA ASN A 4 -3.61 -14.81 -5.49
C ASN A 4 -4.51 -15.49 -4.43
N TYR A 5 -3.91 -16.14 -3.42
CA TYR A 5 -4.66 -16.80 -2.35
C TYR A 5 -5.27 -15.84 -1.30
N LEU A 6 -4.93 -14.55 -1.36
CA LEU A 6 -5.44 -13.51 -0.48
C LEU A 6 -6.57 -12.70 -1.13
N ILE A 7 -6.68 -12.74 -2.46
CA ILE A 7 -7.73 -12.04 -3.20
C ILE A 7 -9.06 -12.75 -2.96
N PRO A 8 -10.11 -12.04 -2.49
CA PRO A 8 -11.42 -12.66 -2.29
C PRO A 8 -12.04 -13.21 -3.57
N ASP A 9 -12.82 -14.31 -3.47
CA ASP A 9 -13.45 -14.95 -4.61
C ASP A 9 -14.49 -14.07 -5.32
N TYR A 10 -15.05 -13.09 -4.64
CA TYR A 10 -16.06 -12.17 -5.22
C TYR A 10 -15.45 -11.06 -6.07
N VAL A 11 -14.13 -10.91 -6.08
CA VAL A 11 -13.41 -9.90 -6.87
C VAL A 11 -13.44 -10.28 -8.34
N SER A 12 -13.72 -9.32 -9.22
CA SER A 12 -13.76 -9.53 -10.67
C SER A 12 -12.40 -10.01 -11.21
N GLU A 13 -12.43 -10.74 -12.34
CA GLU A 13 -11.20 -11.21 -12.99
C GLU A 13 -10.30 -10.04 -13.46
N ASP A 14 -10.89 -8.91 -13.81
CA ASP A 14 -10.12 -7.73 -14.22
C ASP A 14 -9.31 -7.16 -13.05
N VAL A 15 -9.94 -6.98 -11.89
CA VAL A 15 -9.26 -6.50 -10.66
C VAL A 15 -8.24 -7.53 -10.18
N ARG A 16 -8.58 -8.82 -10.20
CA ARG A 16 -7.63 -9.90 -9.88
C ARG A 16 -6.40 -9.85 -10.78
N SER A 17 -6.61 -9.70 -12.08
CA SER A 17 -5.54 -9.60 -13.08
C SER A 17 -4.67 -8.37 -12.86
N SER A 18 -5.26 -7.22 -12.52
CA SER A 18 -4.53 -5.99 -12.16
C SER A 18 -3.61 -6.22 -10.96
N ILE A 19 -4.14 -6.74 -9.85
CA ILE A 19 -3.37 -7.03 -8.63
C ILE A 19 -2.17 -7.93 -8.95
N LEU A 20 -2.39 -9.03 -9.68
CA LEU A 20 -1.33 -10.00 -10.01
C LEU A 20 -0.30 -9.42 -10.99
N MET A 21 -0.73 -8.59 -11.93
CA MET A 21 0.15 -7.87 -12.85
C MET A 21 1.09 -6.93 -12.09
N TRP A 22 0.56 -6.11 -11.20
CA TRP A 22 1.35 -5.16 -10.41
C TRP A 22 2.25 -5.86 -9.38
N GLU A 23 1.80 -6.96 -8.76
CA GLU A 23 2.65 -7.80 -7.91
C GLU A 23 3.85 -8.36 -8.70
N ASN A 24 3.61 -8.92 -9.87
CA ASN A 24 4.66 -9.45 -10.74
C ASN A 24 5.63 -8.34 -11.18
N PHE A 25 5.10 -7.15 -11.53
CA PHE A 25 5.91 -5.98 -11.85
C PHE A 25 6.81 -5.59 -10.67
N MET A 26 6.25 -5.43 -9.47
CA MET A 26 7.03 -5.14 -8.25
C MET A 26 8.14 -6.16 -8.04
N ASN A 27 7.82 -7.44 -8.12
CA ASN A 27 8.78 -8.51 -7.84
C ASN A 27 9.96 -8.53 -8.82
N ARG A 28 9.72 -8.19 -10.09
CA ARG A 28 10.71 -8.24 -11.16
C ARG A 28 11.46 -6.94 -11.40
N ARG A 29 10.86 -5.79 -11.10
CA ARG A 29 11.35 -4.49 -11.55
C ARG A 29 11.70 -3.53 -10.42
N VAL A 30 10.98 -3.57 -9.29
CA VAL A 30 11.27 -2.67 -8.18
C VAL A 30 12.37 -3.24 -7.32
N VAL A 31 13.47 -2.51 -7.23
CA VAL A 31 14.61 -2.86 -6.37
C VAL A 31 14.38 -2.25 -4.99
N PHE A 32 14.44 -3.07 -3.96
CA PHE A 32 14.36 -2.64 -2.56
C PHE A 32 15.75 -2.51 -1.95
N SER A 33 15.90 -1.59 -1.00
CA SER A 33 17.15 -1.45 -0.25
C SER A 33 17.45 -2.72 0.55
N GLU A 34 18.72 -3.15 0.52
CA GLU A 34 19.19 -4.35 1.21
C GLU A 34 19.63 -3.98 2.64
N PHE A 35 18.69 -3.77 3.56
CA PHE A 35 19.04 -3.57 4.98
C PHE A 35 18.50 -4.68 5.89
N GLY A 36 18.00 -5.79 5.31
CA GLY A 36 17.54 -6.96 6.08
C GLY A 36 16.21 -6.76 6.80
N SER A 37 15.32 -5.91 6.28
CA SER A 37 14.00 -5.72 6.86
C SER A 37 13.18 -7.00 6.88
N GLU A 38 12.56 -7.27 8.02
CA GLU A 38 11.55 -8.32 8.16
C GLU A 38 10.12 -7.78 8.05
N ILE A 39 9.94 -6.48 8.29
CA ILE A 39 8.64 -5.81 8.43
C ILE A 39 8.29 -5.02 7.16
N HIS A 40 9.27 -4.26 6.61
CA HIS A 40 9.09 -3.39 5.45
C HIS A 40 9.62 -4.03 4.17
N THR A 41 8.93 -5.05 3.70
CA THR A 41 9.34 -5.91 2.59
C THR A 41 8.40 -5.79 1.40
N LYS A 42 8.74 -6.46 0.30
CA LYS A 42 7.81 -6.67 -0.83
C LYS A 42 6.49 -7.33 -0.39
N LYS A 43 6.48 -8.12 0.70
CA LYS A 43 5.25 -8.71 1.25
C LYS A 43 4.33 -7.63 1.81
N HIS A 44 4.88 -6.65 2.53
CA HIS A 44 4.14 -5.48 2.99
C HIS A 44 3.56 -4.70 1.82
N CYS A 45 4.40 -4.27 0.88
CA CYS A 45 3.96 -3.51 -0.29
C CYS A 45 2.92 -4.27 -1.13
N GLY A 46 3.01 -5.60 -1.21
CA GLY A 46 2.00 -6.43 -1.87
C GLY A 46 0.64 -6.40 -1.17
N ARG A 47 0.60 -6.45 0.17
CA ARG A 47 -0.68 -6.32 0.90
C ARG A 47 -1.25 -4.91 0.78
N VAL A 48 -0.39 -3.88 0.82
CA VAL A 48 -0.82 -2.49 0.56
C VAL A 48 -1.41 -2.35 -0.85
N LEU A 49 -0.79 -2.96 -1.86
CA LEU A 49 -1.33 -3.03 -3.22
C LEU A 49 -2.72 -3.69 -3.24
N LEU A 50 -2.89 -4.85 -2.60
CA LEU A 50 -4.17 -5.53 -2.52
C LEU A 50 -5.26 -4.63 -1.92
N PHE A 51 -4.97 -3.94 -0.82
CA PHE A 51 -5.94 -3.04 -0.20
C PHE A 51 -6.26 -1.83 -1.07
N ALA A 52 -5.26 -1.23 -1.71
CA ALA A 52 -5.45 -0.08 -2.58
C ALA A 52 -6.32 -0.42 -3.80
N GLU A 53 -6.08 -1.56 -4.44
CA GLU A 53 -6.87 -2.05 -5.58
C GLU A 53 -8.33 -2.32 -5.18
N LEU A 54 -8.56 -2.98 -4.04
CA LEU A 54 -9.91 -3.26 -3.56
C LEU A 54 -10.66 -2.00 -3.15
N ILE A 55 -10.00 -1.03 -2.50
CA ILE A 55 -10.63 0.25 -2.16
C ILE A 55 -10.97 1.03 -3.43
N SER A 56 -10.02 1.12 -4.37
CA SER A 56 -10.22 1.88 -5.60
C SER A 56 -11.32 1.30 -6.48
N ASP A 57 -11.47 -0.02 -6.49
CA ASP A 57 -12.55 -0.71 -7.20
C ASP A 57 -13.91 -0.46 -6.53
N ASN A 58 -14.01 -0.60 -5.21
CA ASN A 58 -15.22 -0.30 -4.46
C ASN A 58 -15.68 1.17 -4.58
N MET A 59 -14.74 2.08 -4.86
CA MET A 59 -15.03 3.50 -5.09
C MET A 59 -15.23 3.85 -6.57
N ASP A 60 -15.19 2.87 -7.46
CA ASP A 60 -15.33 3.06 -8.92
C ASP A 60 -14.39 4.14 -9.48
N LEU A 61 -13.12 4.09 -9.06
CA LEU A 61 -12.11 5.03 -9.55
C LEU A 61 -11.74 4.72 -11.00
N ASP A 62 -11.35 5.76 -11.75
CA ASP A 62 -10.82 5.60 -13.09
C ASP A 62 -9.46 4.86 -13.12
N ASP A 63 -9.12 4.27 -14.27
CA ASP A 63 -7.91 3.46 -14.44
C ASP A 63 -6.64 4.24 -14.11
N SER A 64 -6.58 5.53 -14.46
CA SER A 64 -5.43 6.39 -14.14
C SER A 64 -5.24 6.57 -12.63
N SER A 65 -6.33 6.64 -11.87
CA SER A 65 -6.28 6.72 -10.41
C SER A 65 -5.91 5.37 -9.77
N LYS A 66 -6.40 4.25 -10.33
CA LYS A 66 -6.03 2.88 -9.93
C LYS A 66 -4.54 2.65 -10.17
N ASP A 67 -4.01 3.00 -11.35
CA ASP A 67 -2.57 2.91 -11.66
C ASP A 67 -1.72 3.75 -10.71
N ALA A 68 -2.15 4.97 -10.40
CA ALA A 68 -1.43 5.83 -9.45
C ALA A 68 -1.33 5.21 -8.05
N LEU A 69 -2.40 4.57 -7.57
CA LEU A 69 -2.44 3.86 -6.29
C LEU A 69 -1.57 2.60 -6.30
N ALA A 70 -1.64 1.81 -7.36
CA ALA A 70 -0.81 0.61 -7.52
C ALA A 70 0.68 0.97 -7.49
N MET A 71 1.09 1.99 -8.25
CA MET A 71 2.47 2.48 -8.26
C MET A 71 2.91 3.01 -6.90
N ALA A 72 2.07 3.78 -6.20
CA ALA A 72 2.38 4.23 -4.85
C ALA A 72 2.60 3.04 -3.92
N SER A 73 1.74 2.03 -4.00
CA SER A 73 1.81 0.84 -3.15
C SER A 73 3.10 0.04 -3.32
N ILE A 74 3.57 -0.13 -4.56
CA ILE A 74 4.75 -0.97 -4.84
C ILE A 74 6.09 -0.26 -4.65
N PHE A 75 6.12 1.10 -4.63
CA PHE A 75 7.36 1.86 -4.50
C PHE A 75 7.62 2.44 -3.11
N HIS A 76 6.58 2.71 -2.27
CA HIS A 76 6.69 3.60 -1.10
C HIS A 76 7.79 3.22 -0.11
N ASP A 77 7.96 1.95 0.20
CA ASP A 77 8.94 1.46 1.18
C ASP A 77 10.24 0.93 0.52
N SER A 78 10.39 1.07 -0.82
CA SER A 78 11.54 0.53 -1.56
C SER A 78 12.89 1.14 -1.16
N ARG A 79 12.91 2.29 -0.48
CA ARG A 79 14.13 3.03 -0.10
C ARG A 79 14.27 3.26 1.40
N ARG A 80 13.72 2.35 2.21
CA ARG A 80 13.97 2.35 3.65
C ARG A 80 15.41 1.93 3.96
N LYS A 81 15.92 2.45 5.08
CA LYS A 81 17.27 2.16 5.60
C LYS A 81 17.21 1.44 6.94
N ALA A 82 16.04 1.36 7.58
CA ALA A 82 15.83 0.70 8.86
C ALA A 82 14.36 0.30 9.03
N ASP A 83 14.08 -0.70 9.87
CA ASP A 83 12.72 -1.09 10.27
C ASP A 83 12.10 -0.14 11.31
N GLY A 84 12.91 0.55 12.07
CA GLY A 84 12.49 1.57 13.03
C GLY A 84 12.14 2.91 12.37
N PRO A 85 12.09 4.00 13.15
CA PRO A 85 11.86 5.33 12.62
C PRO A 85 12.90 5.70 11.55
N ASP A 86 12.44 5.87 10.33
CA ASP A 86 13.26 6.26 9.17
C ASP A 86 12.58 7.41 8.44
N VAL A 87 12.48 8.56 9.12
CA VAL A 87 11.82 9.76 8.58
C VAL A 87 12.48 10.19 7.27
N GLY A 88 11.66 10.37 6.22
CA GLY A 88 12.11 10.75 4.88
C GLY A 88 12.38 9.57 3.95
N HIS A 89 12.07 8.33 4.35
CA HIS A 89 12.12 7.20 3.42
C HIS A 89 11.12 7.38 2.27
N GLY A 90 9.95 7.96 2.54
CA GLY A 90 8.97 8.27 1.51
C GLY A 90 9.53 9.19 0.42
N LYS A 91 10.25 10.26 0.80
CA LYS A 91 10.88 11.14 -0.21
C LYS A 91 11.92 10.40 -1.06
N ARG A 92 12.76 9.56 -0.43
CA ARG A 92 13.75 8.76 -1.18
C ARG A 92 13.08 7.76 -2.14
N ALA A 93 11.98 7.14 -1.70
CA ALA A 93 11.22 6.22 -2.54
C ALA A 93 10.53 6.95 -3.70
N ALA A 94 10.00 8.15 -3.46
CA ALA A 94 9.40 8.98 -4.51
C ALA A 94 10.43 9.42 -5.56
N ASP A 95 11.64 9.80 -5.12
CA ASP A 95 12.72 10.15 -6.04
C ASP A 95 13.12 8.94 -6.89
N TYR A 96 13.23 7.76 -6.28
CA TYR A 96 13.48 6.53 -7.03
C TYR A 96 12.36 6.20 -8.02
N TYR A 97 11.09 6.36 -7.63
CA TYR A 97 9.95 6.20 -8.53
C TYR A 97 10.08 7.13 -9.75
N LYS A 98 10.41 8.41 -9.51
CA LYS A 98 10.64 9.38 -10.59
C LYS A 98 11.75 8.95 -11.52
N GLU A 99 12.93 8.63 -10.98
CA GLU A 99 14.08 8.15 -11.76
C GLU A 99 13.75 6.88 -12.55
N PHE A 100 12.97 5.97 -11.95
CA PHE A 100 12.53 4.74 -12.60
C PHE A 100 11.66 5.03 -13.83
N CYS A 101 10.70 5.95 -13.73
CA CYS A 101 9.85 6.35 -14.83
C CYS A 101 10.63 7.07 -15.94
N GLU A 102 11.58 7.95 -15.57
CA GLU A 102 12.39 8.74 -16.51
C GLU A 102 13.48 7.91 -17.21
N SER A 103 14.00 6.88 -16.57
CA SER A 103 15.12 6.08 -17.11
C SER A 103 14.74 5.12 -18.24
N GLY A 104 13.45 4.84 -18.44
CA GLY A 104 12.98 3.86 -19.43
C GLY A 104 13.49 2.43 -19.20
N VAL A 105 13.98 2.10 -18.01
CA VAL A 105 14.55 0.76 -17.65
C VAL A 105 13.49 -0.35 -17.66
N GLY A 106 12.22 -0.02 -17.85
CA GLY A 106 11.17 -0.99 -18.15
C GLY A 106 10.88 -1.03 -19.66
N MET A 107 10.54 -2.19 -20.22
CA MET A 107 10.14 -2.32 -21.64
C MET A 107 8.86 -1.53 -21.97
N LEU A 108 8.20 -0.94 -20.98
CA LEU A 108 7.10 0.02 -21.12
C LEU A 108 7.50 1.26 -20.31
N PRO A 109 7.59 2.45 -20.94
CA PRO A 109 7.72 3.68 -20.19
C PRO A 109 6.44 3.86 -19.38
N LEU A 110 6.55 3.68 -18.07
CA LEU A 110 5.46 4.04 -17.17
C LEU A 110 5.43 5.57 -17.11
N PRO A 111 4.29 6.20 -17.39
CA PRO A 111 4.20 7.64 -17.29
C PRO A 111 4.42 8.06 -15.85
N PHE A 112 5.30 9.04 -15.65
CA PHE A 112 5.48 9.65 -14.33
C PHE A 112 4.20 10.39 -13.93
N ASP A 113 3.70 10.11 -12.72
CA ASP A 113 2.51 10.74 -12.17
C ASP A 113 2.83 11.48 -10.86
N MET A 114 2.56 12.79 -10.83
CA MET A 114 2.78 13.61 -9.64
C MET A 114 1.89 13.23 -8.46
N ARG A 115 0.70 12.66 -8.68
CA ARG A 115 -0.19 12.17 -7.62
C ARG A 115 0.48 11.01 -6.88
N THR A 116 1.02 10.05 -7.64
CA THR A 116 1.83 8.93 -7.13
C THR A 116 3.05 9.45 -6.37
N TYR A 117 3.77 10.40 -6.95
CA TYR A 117 4.96 10.98 -6.31
C TYR A 117 4.64 11.58 -4.95
N PHE A 118 3.58 12.39 -4.85
CA PHE A 118 3.18 12.99 -3.57
C PHE A 118 2.69 11.95 -2.57
N ALA A 119 1.91 10.95 -3.02
CA ALA A 119 1.47 9.86 -2.16
C ALA A 119 2.68 9.15 -1.54
N ILE A 120 3.68 8.78 -2.33
CA ILE A 120 4.91 8.15 -1.83
C ILE A 120 5.71 9.12 -0.94
N ALA A 121 5.95 10.37 -1.39
CA ALA A 121 6.87 11.29 -0.72
C ALA A 121 6.43 11.69 0.69
N TYR A 122 5.11 11.70 0.94
CA TYR A 122 4.54 12.21 2.18
C TYR A 122 3.78 11.16 3.00
N HIS A 123 3.85 9.87 2.65
CA HIS A 123 3.13 8.84 3.42
C HIS A 123 3.68 8.71 4.86
N ASP A 124 4.98 8.91 5.05
CA ASP A 124 5.67 8.86 6.35
C ASP A 124 5.57 10.18 7.15
N ARG A 125 4.72 11.12 6.67
CA ARG A 125 4.57 12.45 7.23
C ARG A 125 3.16 12.71 7.75
N ASN A 126 3.02 13.80 8.51
CA ASN A 126 1.71 14.30 8.92
C ASN A 126 0.88 14.66 7.69
N ASP A 127 -0.42 14.33 7.72
CA ASP A 127 -1.36 14.53 6.61
C ASP A 127 -1.45 15.99 6.17
N SER A 128 -1.43 16.92 7.13
CA SER A 128 -1.49 18.37 6.84
C SER A 128 -0.32 18.83 5.95
N LEU A 129 0.87 18.23 6.12
CA LEU A 129 2.01 18.53 5.26
C LEU A 129 1.82 17.99 3.85
N GLY A 130 1.41 16.73 3.71
CA GLY A 130 1.16 16.11 2.40
C GLY A 130 0.06 16.84 1.62
N ILE A 131 -1.08 17.09 2.27
CA ILE A 131 -2.21 17.82 1.69
C ILE A 131 -1.79 19.24 1.28
N LYS A 132 -1.01 19.94 2.11
CA LYS A 132 -0.49 21.27 1.76
C LYS A 132 0.36 21.22 0.49
N GLN A 133 1.29 20.29 0.39
CA GLN A 133 2.19 20.18 -0.78
C GLN A 133 1.41 19.83 -2.06
N ILE A 134 0.42 18.95 -1.97
CA ILE A 134 -0.49 18.63 -3.08
C ILE A 134 -1.26 19.90 -3.49
N SER A 135 -1.80 20.63 -2.52
CA SER A 135 -2.60 21.84 -2.77
C SER A 135 -1.78 22.98 -3.36
N ASP A 136 -0.52 23.12 -2.96
CA ASP A 136 0.40 24.11 -3.51
C ASP A 136 0.79 23.79 -4.96
N TYR A 137 0.79 22.52 -5.35
CA TYR A 137 1.19 22.07 -6.69
C TYR A 137 0.04 22.09 -7.70
N PHE A 138 -1.12 21.53 -7.36
CA PHE A 138 -2.27 21.41 -8.26
C PHE A 138 -3.14 22.67 -8.21
N ASN A 139 -3.08 23.50 -9.24
CA ASN A 139 -3.90 24.72 -9.35
C ASN A 139 -5.37 24.41 -9.71
N ASN A 140 -5.61 23.34 -10.48
CA ASN A 140 -6.97 22.91 -10.82
C ASN A 140 -7.60 22.19 -9.63
N ALA A 141 -8.81 22.62 -9.25
CA ALA A 141 -9.51 22.06 -8.08
C ALA A 141 -9.81 20.56 -8.25
N LYS A 142 -10.26 20.11 -9.42
CA LYS A 142 -10.58 18.70 -9.69
C LYS A 142 -9.33 17.82 -9.62
N GLU A 143 -8.22 18.27 -10.18
CA GLU A 143 -6.95 17.54 -10.13
C GLU A 143 -6.41 17.46 -8.70
N ARG A 144 -6.49 18.57 -7.96
CA ARG A 144 -6.09 18.63 -6.56
C ARG A 144 -6.91 17.69 -5.69
N ASP A 145 -8.23 17.72 -5.83
CA ASP A 145 -9.14 16.89 -5.04
C ASP A 145 -8.92 15.40 -5.34
N ASN A 146 -8.68 15.04 -6.61
CA ASN A 146 -8.29 13.69 -7.01
C ASN A 146 -6.93 13.28 -6.42
N ALA A 147 -5.93 14.17 -6.44
CA ALA A 147 -4.62 13.88 -5.86
C ALA A 147 -4.68 13.69 -4.33
N ILE A 148 -5.51 14.48 -3.63
CA ILE A 148 -5.77 14.31 -2.18
C ILE A 148 -6.50 12.99 -1.92
N LEU A 149 -7.46 12.61 -2.75
CA LEU A 149 -8.16 11.34 -2.64
C LEU A 149 -7.19 10.16 -2.79
N ILE A 150 -6.33 10.15 -3.81
CA ILE A 150 -5.29 9.14 -4.02
C ILE A 150 -4.36 9.07 -2.81
N TYR A 151 -3.89 10.21 -2.31
CA TYR A 151 -3.05 10.29 -1.12
C TYR A 151 -3.73 9.65 0.11
N ASN A 152 -5.00 9.95 0.34
CA ASN A 152 -5.76 9.42 1.46
C ASN A 152 -5.98 7.90 1.35
N ILE A 153 -6.40 7.40 0.19
CA ILE A 153 -6.59 5.97 -0.06
C ILE A 153 -5.28 5.22 0.11
N PHE A 154 -4.18 5.75 -0.44
CA PHE A 154 -2.88 5.13 -0.30
C PHE A 154 -2.44 5.04 1.17
N LYS A 155 -2.56 6.12 1.94
CA LYS A 155 -2.22 6.11 3.38
C LYS A 155 -3.13 5.19 4.19
N ASP A 156 -4.38 5.05 3.81
CA ASP A 156 -5.30 4.10 4.43
C ASP A 156 -4.89 2.66 4.11
N SER A 157 -4.50 2.38 2.87
CA SER A 157 -4.02 1.06 2.45
C SER A 157 -2.75 0.64 3.20
N ASP A 158 -1.81 1.57 3.41
CA ASP A 158 -0.63 1.34 4.25
C ASP A 158 -1.00 1.13 5.72
N ALA A 159 -1.94 1.94 6.24
CA ALA A 159 -2.42 1.81 7.60
C ALA A 159 -3.15 0.47 7.86
N LEU A 160 -3.92 -0.05 6.89
CA LEU A 160 -4.58 -1.35 6.99
C LEU A 160 -3.59 -2.50 7.20
N ASP A 161 -2.37 -2.39 6.72
CA ASP A 161 -1.32 -3.40 6.95
C ASP A 161 -0.65 -3.31 8.32
N ARG A 162 -1.00 -2.32 9.15
CA ARG A 162 -0.39 -2.16 10.48
C ARG A 162 -0.63 -3.32 11.44
N TRP A 163 -1.59 -4.18 11.18
CA TRP A 163 -1.76 -5.42 11.94
C TRP A 163 -0.47 -6.27 12.00
N ARG A 164 0.44 -6.11 11.04
CA ARG A 164 1.77 -6.75 11.06
C ARG A 164 2.63 -6.34 12.26
N LEU A 165 2.34 -5.19 12.88
CA LEU A 165 3.04 -4.67 14.06
C LEU A 165 2.48 -5.21 15.39
N GLY A 166 1.48 -6.08 15.33
CA GLY A 166 0.82 -6.65 16.51
C GLY A 166 -0.43 -5.87 16.93
N LEU A 167 -1.09 -6.36 17.97
CA LEU A 167 -2.36 -5.76 18.43
C LEU A 167 -2.17 -4.42 19.12
N ARG A 168 -1.05 -4.25 19.83
CA ARG A 168 -0.78 -3.05 20.61
C ARG A 168 -0.48 -1.85 19.72
N ASP A 169 0.38 -2.06 18.71
CA ASP A 169 0.87 -1.01 17.81
C ASP A 169 0.23 -1.13 16.41
N GLY A 170 -0.84 -1.92 16.31
CA GLY A 170 -1.56 -2.23 15.09
C GLY A 170 -2.41 -1.07 14.56
N LEU A 171 -3.45 -1.43 13.83
CA LEU A 171 -4.36 -0.47 13.22
C LEU A 171 -5.20 0.25 14.27
N ASP A 172 -5.18 1.58 14.24
CA ASP A 172 -6.15 2.45 14.90
C ASP A 172 -7.11 3.02 13.84
N LEU A 173 -8.39 2.65 13.93
CA LEU A 173 -9.43 3.05 12.98
C LEU A 173 -9.61 4.57 12.88
N ASN A 174 -9.25 5.33 13.92
CA ASN A 174 -9.34 6.78 13.90
C ASN A 174 -8.36 7.44 12.91
N TYR A 175 -7.34 6.73 12.50
CA TYR A 175 -6.39 7.21 11.48
C TYR A 175 -6.81 6.88 10.05
N LEU A 176 -7.88 6.10 9.85
CA LEU A 176 -8.42 5.86 8.51
C LEU A 176 -9.26 7.05 8.03
N ARG A 177 -9.02 7.47 6.80
CA ARG A 177 -9.56 8.69 6.19
C ARG A 177 -10.82 8.40 5.39
N THR A 178 -10.87 7.22 4.75
CA THR A 178 -11.98 6.79 3.90
C THR A 178 -12.88 5.80 4.63
N GLU A 179 -14.16 5.81 4.29
CA GLU A 179 -15.13 4.87 4.85
C GLU A 179 -14.90 3.45 4.32
N GLU A 180 -14.47 3.34 3.06
CA GLU A 180 -14.13 2.08 2.41
C GLU A 180 -12.99 1.36 3.15
N ALA A 181 -11.96 2.10 3.56
CA ALA A 181 -10.88 1.53 4.36
C ALA A 181 -11.36 1.06 5.73
N ARG A 182 -12.26 1.81 6.39
CA ARG A 182 -12.84 1.39 7.68
C ARG A 182 -13.61 0.07 7.57
N ARG A 183 -14.35 -0.12 6.47
CA ARG A 183 -15.09 -1.38 6.19
C ARG A 183 -14.16 -2.55 5.95
N MET A 184 -12.91 -2.30 5.53
CA MET A 184 -11.91 -3.33 5.25
C MET A 184 -11.07 -3.72 6.47
N ALA A 185 -11.25 -3.11 7.64
CA ALA A 185 -10.38 -3.33 8.79
C ALA A 185 -10.29 -4.81 9.23
N ASP A 186 -11.42 -5.51 9.31
CA ASP A 186 -11.45 -6.94 9.68
C ASP A 186 -10.83 -7.81 8.57
N PHE A 187 -11.14 -7.51 7.30
CA PHE A 187 -10.55 -8.21 6.17
C PHE A 187 -9.02 -8.03 6.14
N SER A 188 -8.52 -6.81 6.35
CA SER A 188 -7.08 -6.53 6.35
C SER A 188 -6.35 -7.30 7.46
N LYS A 189 -6.96 -7.43 8.63
CA LYS A 189 -6.44 -8.25 9.72
C LYS A 189 -6.31 -9.72 9.32
N ASP A 190 -7.34 -10.26 8.68
CA ASP A 190 -7.33 -11.65 8.20
C ASP A 190 -6.24 -11.86 7.13
N VAL A 191 -6.07 -10.91 6.21
CA VAL A 191 -5.00 -10.94 5.20
C VAL A 191 -3.63 -10.99 5.84
N VAL A 192 -3.37 -10.11 6.82
CA VAL A 192 -2.07 -10.09 7.54
C VAL A 192 -1.85 -11.42 8.26
N ILE A 193 -2.85 -11.93 9.00
CA ILE A 193 -2.75 -13.21 9.72
C ILE A 193 -2.45 -14.36 8.76
N LYS A 194 -3.14 -14.43 7.61
CA LYS A 194 -2.94 -15.49 6.62
C LYS A 194 -1.56 -15.45 5.97
N SER A 195 -1.03 -14.25 5.73
CA SER A 195 0.20 -14.04 4.95
C SER A 195 1.50 -14.03 5.78
N THR A 196 1.43 -14.02 7.10
CA THR A 196 2.60 -13.89 7.98
C THR A 196 3.13 -15.21 8.56
N ASP A 197 2.86 -16.34 8.01
CA ASP A 197 3.42 -17.70 8.26
C ASP A 197 4.34 -17.87 9.49
N GLY A 198 3.83 -17.54 10.69
CA GLY A 198 4.58 -17.75 11.95
C GLY A 198 5.60 -16.64 12.30
N THR A 199 5.84 -15.66 11.43
CA THR A 199 6.66 -14.48 11.73
C THR A 199 5.84 -13.34 12.35
N ALA A 200 4.52 -13.53 12.49
CA ALA A 200 3.67 -12.57 13.16
C ALA A 200 4.07 -12.38 14.62
N PRO A 201 3.91 -11.17 15.18
CA PRO A 201 4.03 -10.94 16.61
C PRO A 201 3.25 -11.99 17.43
N LYS A 202 3.74 -12.35 18.60
CA LYS A 202 3.16 -13.46 19.42
C LYS A 202 1.66 -13.29 19.69
N ASP A 203 1.18 -12.07 19.84
CA ASP A 203 -0.23 -11.74 20.02
C ASP A 203 -1.07 -11.97 18.74
N LEU A 204 -0.50 -11.73 17.56
CA LEU A 204 -1.12 -12.10 16.28
C LEU A 204 -1.11 -13.62 16.05
N ALA A 205 -0.06 -14.32 16.46
CA ALA A 205 -0.01 -15.78 16.40
C ALA A 205 -1.10 -16.41 17.29
N GLU A 206 -1.37 -15.84 18.46
CA GLU A 206 -2.45 -16.27 19.34
C GLU A 206 -3.83 -16.02 18.71
N LEU A 207 -4.04 -14.87 18.05
CA LEU A 207 -5.27 -14.61 17.31
C LEU A 207 -5.48 -15.61 16.15
N ARG A 208 -4.41 -15.93 15.40
CA ARG A 208 -4.46 -16.94 14.34
C ARG A 208 -4.89 -18.30 14.90
N ARG A 209 -4.36 -18.70 16.05
CA ARG A 209 -4.74 -19.93 16.74
C ARG A 209 -6.24 -19.93 17.08
N ARG A 210 -6.75 -18.87 17.70
CA ARG A 210 -8.17 -18.72 18.07
C ARG A 210 -9.09 -18.70 16.84
N PHE A 211 -8.65 -18.08 15.76
CA PHE A 211 -9.40 -18.05 14.50
C PHE A 211 -9.52 -19.44 13.87
N LYS A 212 -8.40 -20.21 13.81
CA LYS A 212 -8.44 -21.59 13.31
C LYS A 212 -9.36 -22.46 14.17
N GLU A 213 -9.32 -22.33 15.50
CA GLU A 213 -10.19 -23.07 16.41
C GLU A 213 -11.69 -22.73 16.22
N LYS A 214 -12.00 -21.52 15.77
CA LYS A 214 -13.38 -21.05 15.57
C LYS A 214 -13.99 -21.47 14.23
N TYR A 215 -13.19 -21.52 13.16
CA TYR A 215 -13.69 -21.68 11.79
C TYR A 215 -13.27 -22.99 11.09
N HIS A 216 -12.49 -23.84 11.75
CA HIS A 216 -12.07 -25.15 11.25
C HIS A 216 -12.51 -26.30 12.17
N LYS A 217 -13.64 -26.14 12.85
CA LYS A 217 -14.34 -27.24 13.49
C LYS A 217 -15.36 -27.87 12.56
#